data_d564e335d64362a0432076db440d3658
#
_entry.id   d564e335d64362a0432076db440d3658
#
_cell.length_a   1.000
_cell.length_b   1.000
_cell.length_c   1.000
_cell.angle_alpha   90.00
_cell.angle_beta   90.00
_cell.angle_gamma   90.00
#
_symmetry.space_group_name_H-M   'P 1'
#
loop_
_entity.id
_entity.type
_entity.pdbx_description
1 polymer ?
#
loop_
_entity_poly.entity_id
_entity_poly.type
_entity_poly.pdbx_seq_one_letter_code
_entity_poly.pdbx_strand_id
1 'polypeptide(L)'
;MMISDKTKGVFWMLISVLGFTFMGIAVKYLPRIPTYEKVFFRNSVSFILSAYILYRQKESIKVAKENIPFVFGRSFFGFVGMVANFYALENLTMAEANMLNKLSPVFVTICACIFLKEKVDKKQVIGIVLMLMAVVFVIKPSFSPEVIPSLVGLFSAILAGFSYTIIRYLHGKVKSEINVFYFSLLSVICTFPLMMMNFVKPNLFEVFMLIVGIGVSAAMGQFGLTYAYTFAPASEVSIYNYVIIITSMLMDYILFSTIPDLFSFIGGFIIITTAIYLYLHNKKKTE
;
A
#
# COMPACT_ATOMS: atom_id res chain seq x y z
N MET A 1 10.42 -6.59 -31.94
CA MET A 1 10.40 -5.25 -31.35
C MET A 1 10.64 -5.40 -29.86
N MET A 2 11.79 -4.99 -29.30
CA MET A 2 12.05 -5.13 -27.86
C MET A 2 11.21 -4.08 -27.13
N ILE A 3 10.36 -4.54 -26.21
CA ILE A 3 9.54 -3.67 -25.35
C ILE A 3 10.50 -2.84 -24.48
N SER A 4 10.34 -1.52 -24.42
CA SER A 4 11.19 -0.65 -23.59
C SER A 4 11.03 -0.99 -22.09
N ASP A 5 12.07 -0.81 -21.29
CA ASP A 5 12.02 -1.11 -19.86
C ASP A 5 11.00 -0.23 -19.15
N LYS A 6 10.80 1.01 -19.60
CA LYS A 6 9.71 1.87 -19.15
C LYS A 6 8.32 1.24 -19.38
N THR A 7 8.08 0.69 -20.56
CA THR A 7 6.80 0.02 -20.88
C THR A 7 6.58 -1.20 -19.99
N LYS A 8 7.65 -1.98 -19.72
CA LYS A 8 7.57 -3.10 -18.74
C LYS A 8 7.25 -2.60 -17.34
N GLY A 9 7.88 -1.50 -16.91
CA GLY A 9 7.61 -0.88 -15.62
C GLY A 9 6.15 -0.44 -15.47
N VAL A 10 5.59 0.22 -16.48
CA VAL A 10 4.17 0.61 -16.51
C VAL A 10 3.26 -0.60 -16.47
N PHE A 11 3.54 -1.65 -17.27
CA PHE A 11 2.77 -2.89 -17.30
C PHE A 11 2.70 -3.56 -15.91
N TRP A 12 3.85 -3.70 -15.25
CA TRP A 12 3.90 -4.27 -13.90
C TRP A 12 3.21 -3.40 -12.85
N MET A 13 3.24 -2.08 -12.99
CA MET A 13 2.50 -1.18 -12.12
C MET A 13 0.98 -1.34 -12.29
N LEU A 14 0.49 -1.50 -13.52
CA LEU A 14 -0.93 -1.77 -13.76
C LEU A 14 -1.36 -3.14 -13.21
N ILE A 15 -0.52 -4.17 -13.32
CA ILE A 15 -0.75 -5.47 -12.66
C ILE A 15 -0.85 -5.28 -11.14
N SER A 16 0.04 -4.46 -10.56
CA SER A 16 -0.03 -4.14 -9.13
C SER A 16 -1.35 -3.50 -8.74
N VAL A 17 -1.79 -2.50 -9.51
CA VAL A 17 -3.08 -1.82 -9.29
C VAL A 17 -4.24 -2.81 -9.32
N LEU A 18 -4.30 -3.68 -10.33
CA LEU A 18 -5.33 -4.71 -10.43
C LEU A 18 -5.30 -5.67 -9.24
N GLY A 19 -4.11 -6.14 -8.84
CA GLY A 19 -3.95 -7.01 -7.69
C GLY A 19 -4.50 -6.38 -6.41
N PHE A 20 -4.13 -5.14 -6.11
CA PHE A 20 -4.64 -4.46 -4.92
C PHE A 20 -6.13 -4.09 -5.02
N THR A 21 -6.66 -3.82 -6.22
CA THR A 21 -8.10 -3.62 -6.43
C THR A 21 -8.88 -4.90 -6.13
N PHE A 22 -8.46 -6.05 -6.67
CA PHE A 22 -9.10 -7.34 -6.39
C PHE A 22 -8.98 -7.73 -4.91
N MET A 23 -7.85 -7.46 -4.27
CA MET A 23 -7.69 -7.62 -2.82
C MET A 23 -8.75 -6.80 -2.07
N GLY A 24 -8.92 -5.52 -2.41
CA GLY A 24 -9.90 -4.64 -1.77
C GLY A 24 -11.34 -5.15 -1.94
N ILE A 25 -11.70 -5.64 -3.12
CA ILE A 25 -13.00 -6.28 -3.38
C ILE A 25 -13.19 -7.48 -2.45
N ALA A 26 -12.20 -8.38 -2.37
CA ALA A 26 -12.29 -9.57 -1.52
C ALA A 26 -12.40 -9.22 -0.02
N VAL A 27 -11.71 -8.16 0.44
CA VAL A 27 -11.84 -7.66 1.82
C VAL A 27 -13.28 -7.25 2.13
N LYS A 28 -13.94 -6.55 1.21
CA LYS A 28 -15.34 -6.10 1.36
C LYS A 28 -16.36 -7.25 1.27
N TYR A 29 -16.08 -8.29 0.48
CA TYR A 29 -16.95 -9.48 0.39
C TYR A 29 -16.90 -10.38 1.62
N LEU A 30 -16.00 -10.11 2.58
CA LEU A 30 -15.80 -10.91 3.78
C LEU A 30 -16.11 -10.16 5.07
N PRO A 31 -17.30 -9.52 5.22
CA PRO A 31 -17.60 -8.69 6.40
C PRO A 31 -17.65 -9.50 7.69
N ARG A 32 -17.96 -10.82 7.62
CA ARG A 32 -18.03 -11.72 8.78
C ARG A 32 -16.64 -12.12 9.29
N ILE A 33 -15.63 -12.12 8.43
CA ILE A 33 -14.29 -12.56 8.80
C ILE A 33 -13.52 -11.41 9.47
N PRO A 34 -12.94 -11.60 10.67
CA PRO A 34 -12.19 -10.57 11.36
C PRO A 34 -10.98 -10.05 10.56
N THR A 35 -10.65 -8.78 10.72
CA THR A 35 -9.51 -8.12 10.05
C THR A 35 -8.21 -8.90 10.23
N TYR A 36 -7.91 -9.37 11.45
CA TYR A 36 -6.66 -10.10 11.71
C TYR A 36 -6.56 -11.42 10.95
N GLU A 37 -7.68 -12.10 10.73
CA GLU A 37 -7.75 -13.32 9.94
C GLU A 37 -7.46 -13.04 8.46
N LYS A 38 -8.08 -12.01 7.88
CA LYS A 38 -7.78 -11.55 6.52
C LYS A 38 -6.31 -11.18 6.35
N VAL A 39 -5.75 -10.44 7.30
CA VAL A 39 -4.33 -10.02 7.30
C VAL A 39 -3.41 -11.23 7.46
N PHE A 40 -3.76 -12.22 8.27
CA PHE A 40 -3.02 -13.47 8.39
C PHE A 40 -2.93 -14.21 7.06
N PHE A 41 -4.06 -14.48 6.40
CA PHE A 41 -4.06 -15.17 5.09
C PHE A 41 -3.30 -14.38 4.03
N ARG A 42 -3.49 -13.06 3.96
CA ARG A 42 -2.76 -12.18 3.05
C ARG A 42 -1.25 -12.35 3.20
N ASN A 43 -0.75 -12.33 4.43
CA ASN A 43 0.68 -12.39 4.67
C ASN A 43 1.25 -13.80 4.63
N SER A 44 0.45 -14.83 4.94
CA SER A 44 0.85 -16.23 4.78
C SER A 44 1.17 -16.55 3.32
N VAL A 45 0.35 -16.11 2.37
CA VAL A 45 0.64 -16.28 0.93
C VAL A 45 1.90 -15.51 0.53
N SER A 46 2.04 -14.24 0.96
CA SER A 46 3.23 -13.44 0.66
C SER A 46 4.51 -14.02 1.28
N PHE A 47 4.41 -14.59 2.49
CA PHE A 47 5.51 -15.28 3.18
C PHE A 47 5.95 -16.52 2.41
N ILE A 48 5.00 -17.39 2.04
CA ILE A 48 5.30 -18.62 1.28
C ILE A 48 5.96 -18.28 -0.06
N LEU A 49 5.43 -17.29 -0.78
CA LEU A 49 5.98 -16.88 -2.07
C LEU A 49 7.37 -16.26 -1.93
N SER A 50 7.60 -15.37 -0.96
CA SER A 50 8.92 -14.79 -0.74
C SER A 50 9.96 -15.83 -0.29
N ALA A 51 9.55 -16.76 0.59
CA ALA A 51 10.40 -17.90 0.99
C ALA A 51 10.75 -18.79 -0.20
N TYR A 52 9.78 -19.11 -1.06
CA TYR A 52 10.02 -19.89 -2.28
C TYR A 52 10.97 -19.19 -3.25
N ILE A 53 10.80 -17.87 -3.47
CA ILE A 53 11.70 -17.09 -4.34
C ILE A 53 13.13 -17.11 -3.80
N LEU A 54 13.32 -16.84 -2.49
CA LEU A 54 14.64 -16.85 -1.86
C LEU A 54 15.30 -18.23 -1.94
N TYR A 55 14.53 -19.31 -1.69
CA TYR A 55 15.00 -20.68 -1.85
C TYR A 55 15.46 -20.98 -3.29
N ARG A 56 14.66 -20.60 -4.28
CA ARG A 56 14.99 -20.81 -5.72
C ARG A 56 16.21 -20.01 -6.15
N GLN A 57 16.39 -18.82 -5.63
CA GLN A 57 17.55 -17.97 -5.91
C GLN A 57 18.80 -18.37 -5.11
N LYS A 58 18.67 -19.36 -4.19
CA LYS A 58 19.74 -19.77 -3.25
C LYS A 58 20.27 -18.59 -2.43
N GLU A 59 19.40 -17.64 -2.12
CA GLU A 59 19.76 -16.44 -1.36
C GLU A 59 19.67 -16.68 0.15
N SER A 60 20.63 -16.12 0.87
CA SER A 60 20.62 -16.15 2.32
C SER A 60 19.64 -15.13 2.88
N ILE A 61 18.82 -15.56 3.84
CA ILE A 61 17.93 -14.66 4.60
C ILE A 61 18.68 -13.80 5.62
N LYS A 62 20.01 -14.01 5.78
CA LYS A 62 20.82 -13.28 6.77
C LYS A 62 20.87 -11.80 6.42
N VAL A 63 20.66 -10.97 7.45
CA VAL A 63 20.78 -9.51 7.36
C VAL A 63 21.97 -9.08 8.22
N ALA A 64 22.78 -8.14 7.72
CA ALA A 64 23.87 -7.57 8.49
C ALA A 64 23.33 -6.95 9.79
N LYS A 65 24.03 -7.14 10.91
CA LYS A 65 23.59 -6.72 12.27
C LYS A 65 23.15 -5.27 12.33
N GLU A 66 23.84 -4.39 11.65
CA GLU A 66 23.55 -2.95 11.53
C GLU A 66 22.19 -2.65 10.84
N ASN A 67 21.72 -3.53 9.97
CA ASN A 67 20.47 -3.36 9.22
C ASN A 67 19.26 -4.03 9.91
N ILE A 68 19.48 -4.89 10.93
CA ILE A 68 18.40 -5.61 11.63
C ILE A 68 17.35 -4.64 12.23
N PRO A 69 17.73 -3.56 12.95
CA PRO A 69 16.75 -2.63 13.53
C PRO A 69 15.87 -1.97 12.44
N PHE A 70 16.46 -1.68 11.28
CA PHE A 70 15.75 -1.07 10.17
C PHE A 70 14.79 -2.06 9.49
N VAL A 71 15.21 -3.32 9.27
CA VAL A 71 14.32 -4.37 8.74
C VAL A 71 13.18 -4.65 9.70
N PHE A 72 13.44 -4.68 11.01
CA PHE A 72 12.38 -4.79 12.03
C PHE A 72 11.45 -3.58 12.02
N GLY A 73 11.97 -2.35 12.04
CA GLY A 73 11.18 -1.12 12.00
C GLY A 73 10.30 -1.05 10.74
N ARG A 74 10.86 -1.38 9.57
CA ARG A 74 10.11 -1.50 8.32
C ARG A 74 8.96 -2.50 8.44
N SER A 75 9.24 -3.66 9.02
CA SER A 75 8.25 -4.72 9.17
C SER A 75 7.15 -4.33 10.17
N PHE A 76 7.51 -3.70 11.28
CA PHE A 76 6.58 -3.25 12.30
C PHE A 76 5.66 -2.13 11.80
N PHE A 77 6.23 -1.04 11.28
CA PHE A 77 5.42 0.07 10.75
C PHE A 77 4.57 -0.38 9.55
N GLY A 78 5.13 -1.25 8.69
CA GLY A 78 4.39 -1.82 7.58
C GLY A 78 3.22 -2.69 8.04
N PHE A 79 3.42 -3.52 9.07
CA PHE A 79 2.37 -4.39 9.63
C PHE A 79 1.24 -3.57 10.27
N VAL A 80 1.56 -2.66 11.17
CA VAL A 80 0.54 -1.83 11.84
C VAL A 80 -0.19 -0.96 10.82
N GLY A 81 0.54 -0.36 9.87
CA GLY A 81 -0.06 0.42 8.79
C GLY A 81 -0.99 -0.40 7.90
N MET A 82 -0.65 -1.66 7.63
CA MET A 82 -1.49 -2.56 6.85
C MET A 82 -2.76 -2.96 7.61
N VAL A 83 -2.69 -3.30 8.90
CA VAL A 83 -3.88 -3.59 9.71
C VAL A 83 -4.82 -2.37 9.72
N ALA A 84 -4.27 -1.17 9.92
CA ALA A 84 -5.03 0.07 9.85
C ALA A 84 -5.67 0.31 8.46
N ASN A 85 -4.97 -0.01 7.37
CA ASN A 85 -5.51 0.09 6.02
C ASN A 85 -6.64 -0.91 5.76
N PHE A 86 -6.53 -2.14 6.26
CA PHE A 86 -7.60 -3.13 6.15
C PHE A 86 -8.84 -2.69 6.91
N TYR A 87 -8.68 -2.16 8.13
CA TYR A 87 -9.78 -1.57 8.88
C TYR A 87 -10.46 -0.42 8.10
N ALA A 88 -9.68 0.46 7.47
CA ALA A 88 -10.23 1.51 6.63
C ALA A 88 -10.98 0.95 5.40
N LEU A 89 -10.45 -0.07 4.72
CA LEU A 89 -11.11 -0.75 3.59
C LEU A 89 -12.43 -1.43 3.99
N GLU A 90 -12.54 -1.92 5.22
CA GLU A 90 -13.77 -2.55 5.73
C GLU A 90 -14.88 -1.53 6.02
N ASN A 91 -14.53 -0.33 6.44
CA ASN A 91 -15.45 0.66 6.99
C ASN A 91 -15.69 1.89 6.08
N LEU A 92 -14.86 2.09 5.04
CA LEU A 92 -15.01 3.16 4.03
C LEU A 92 -15.33 2.58 2.65
N THR A 93 -15.62 3.44 1.68
CA THR A 93 -15.56 3.01 0.27
C THR A 93 -14.10 2.62 -0.09
N MET A 94 -13.93 1.71 -1.04
CA MET A 94 -12.57 1.34 -1.49
C MET A 94 -11.82 2.55 -2.04
N ALA A 95 -12.54 3.46 -2.71
CA ALA A 95 -11.98 4.69 -3.23
C ALA A 95 -11.45 5.60 -2.11
N GLU A 96 -12.24 5.86 -1.06
CA GLU A 96 -11.83 6.69 0.09
C GLU A 96 -10.63 6.09 0.83
N ALA A 97 -10.68 4.79 1.12
CA ALA A 97 -9.56 4.10 1.77
C ALA A 97 -8.27 4.19 0.92
N ASN A 98 -8.39 4.03 -0.42
CA ASN A 98 -7.25 4.17 -1.31
C ASN A 98 -6.78 5.62 -1.47
N MET A 99 -7.68 6.61 -1.50
CA MET A 99 -7.31 8.03 -1.49
C MET A 99 -6.44 8.35 -0.27
N LEU A 100 -6.85 7.93 0.93
CA LEU A 100 -6.09 8.13 2.16
C LEU A 100 -4.73 7.40 2.11
N ASN A 101 -4.71 6.15 1.69
CA ASN A 101 -3.47 5.36 1.58
C ASN A 101 -2.47 5.97 0.57
N LYS A 102 -2.95 6.58 -0.53
CA LYS A 102 -2.12 7.26 -1.53
C LYS A 102 -1.54 8.60 -1.07
N LEU A 103 -1.73 8.98 0.17
CA LEU A 103 -0.97 10.05 0.83
C LEU A 103 0.37 9.56 1.38
N SER A 104 0.62 8.26 1.41
CA SER A 104 1.89 7.70 1.90
C SER A 104 3.13 8.33 1.24
N PRO A 105 3.19 8.68 -0.07
CA PRO A 105 4.33 9.40 -0.66
C PRO A 105 4.58 10.78 -0.04
N VAL A 106 3.54 11.46 0.44
CA VAL A 106 3.67 12.74 1.17
C VAL A 106 4.47 12.51 2.45
N PHE A 107 4.07 11.50 3.22
CA PHE A 107 4.75 11.14 4.47
C PHE A 107 6.14 10.57 4.22
N VAL A 108 6.37 9.84 3.12
CA VAL A 108 7.73 9.44 2.69
C VAL A 108 8.60 10.67 2.49
N THR A 109 8.10 11.69 1.79
CA THR A 109 8.86 12.93 1.54
C THR A 109 9.17 13.66 2.83
N ILE A 110 8.20 13.80 3.74
CA ILE A 110 8.38 14.42 5.05
C ILE A 110 9.42 13.65 5.88
N CYS A 111 9.29 12.34 5.96
CA CYS A 111 10.24 11.47 6.68
C CYS A 111 11.65 11.52 6.06
N ALA A 112 11.77 11.54 4.73
CA ALA A 112 13.04 11.65 4.05
C ALA A 112 13.74 12.99 4.36
N CYS A 113 12.99 14.09 4.44
CA CYS A 113 13.55 15.38 4.89
C CYS A 113 14.07 15.32 6.33
N ILE A 114 13.30 14.73 7.24
CA ILE A 114 13.64 14.71 8.67
C ILE A 114 14.79 13.73 8.95
N PHE A 115 14.71 12.50 8.45
CA PHE A 115 15.61 11.40 8.81
C PHE A 115 16.78 11.24 7.83
N LEU A 116 16.57 11.48 6.53
CA LEU A 116 17.58 11.34 5.49
C LEU A 116 18.21 12.69 5.10
N LYS A 117 17.73 13.80 5.68
CA LYS A 117 18.18 15.18 5.43
C LYS A 117 18.09 15.58 3.94
N GLU A 118 17.12 15.02 3.23
CA GLU A 118 16.89 15.35 1.83
C GLU A 118 16.30 16.77 1.69
N LYS A 119 16.70 17.47 0.64
CA LYS A 119 16.19 18.81 0.35
C LYS A 119 14.92 18.71 -0.50
N VAL A 120 13.88 19.40 -0.09
CA VAL A 120 12.62 19.54 -0.82
C VAL A 120 12.57 20.92 -1.48
N ASP A 121 12.13 21.00 -2.71
CA ASP A 121 11.93 22.28 -3.36
C ASP A 121 10.54 22.89 -3.05
N LYS A 122 10.38 24.19 -3.38
CA LYS A 122 9.14 24.93 -3.12
C LYS A 122 7.92 24.27 -3.77
N LYS A 123 8.05 23.67 -4.96
CA LYS A 123 6.93 23.04 -5.67
C LYS A 123 6.49 21.74 -5.01
N GLN A 124 7.45 20.97 -4.48
CA GLN A 124 7.15 19.79 -3.68
C GLN A 124 6.45 20.16 -2.37
N VAL A 125 6.88 21.24 -1.70
CA VAL A 125 6.19 21.75 -0.49
C VAL A 125 4.74 22.16 -0.83
N ILE A 126 4.51 22.88 -1.92
CA ILE A 126 3.15 23.23 -2.36
C ILE A 126 2.32 21.96 -2.60
N GLY A 127 2.88 20.96 -3.29
CA GLY A 127 2.20 19.68 -3.51
C GLY A 127 1.85 18.95 -2.22
N ILE A 128 2.74 18.93 -1.23
CA ILE A 128 2.48 18.36 0.11
C ILE A 128 1.30 19.08 0.77
N VAL A 129 1.29 20.41 0.77
CA VAL A 129 0.21 21.22 1.36
C VAL A 129 -1.12 20.93 0.66
N LEU A 130 -1.15 20.91 -0.68
CA LEU A 130 -2.36 20.59 -1.44
C LEU A 130 -2.89 19.19 -1.14
N MET A 131 -2.02 18.19 -1.05
CA MET A 131 -2.44 16.82 -0.67
C MET A 131 -2.96 16.74 0.76
N LEU A 132 -2.35 17.46 1.71
CA LEU A 132 -2.84 17.52 3.09
C LEU A 132 -4.19 18.27 3.18
N MET A 133 -4.41 19.30 2.37
CA MET A 133 -5.72 19.94 2.25
C MET A 133 -6.78 18.99 1.68
N ALA A 134 -6.44 18.21 0.66
CA ALA A 134 -7.34 17.22 0.09
C ALA A 134 -7.82 16.17 1.11
N VAL A 135 -6.98 15.85 2.12
CA VAL A 135 -7.35 14.97 3.23
C VAL A 135 -8.57 15.46 3.97
N VAL A 136 -8.68 16.78 4.20
CA VAL A 136 -9.82 17.36 4.93
C VAL A 136 -11.14 17.07 4.20
N PHE A 137 -11.11 17.11 2.86
CA PHE A 137 -12.30 16.77 2.05
C PHE A 137 -12.65 15.28 2.12
N VAL A 138 -11.66 14.40 2.18
CA VAL A 138 -11.89 12.95 2.25
C VAL A 138 -12.32 12.52 3.66
N ILE A 139 -11.70 13.08 4.71
CA ILE A 139 -12.02 12.74 6.11
C ILE A 139 -13.34 13.34 6.56
N LYS A 140 -13.68 14.55 6.07
CA LYS A 140 -14.91 15.29 6.50
C LYS A 140 -14.97 15.36 8.03
N PRO A 141 -14.03 16.07 8.66
CA PRO A 141 -13.88 16.03 10.10
C PRO A 141 -15.20 16.43 10.78
N SER A 142 -15.70 15.53 11.60
CA SER A 142 -16.89 15.69 12.43
C SER A 142 -16.57 15.19 13.84
N PHE A 143 -17.35 15.62 14.83
CA PHE A 143 -17.21 15.12 16.19
C PHE A 143 -17.99 13.80 16.40
N SER A 144 -18.36 13.11 15.31
CA SER A 144 -19.04 11.81 15.35
C SER A 144 -18.05 10.65 15.23
N PRO A 145 -18.37 9.45 15.76
CA PRO A 145 -17.53 8.25 15.60
C PRO A 145 -17.31 7.81 14.14
N GLU A 146 -18.14 8.28 13.21
CA GLU A 146 -18.05 7.97 11.78
C GLU A 146 -16.75 8.45 11.13
N VAL A 147 -16.03 9.39 11.74
CA VAL A 147 -14.73 9.87 11.28
C VAL A 147 -13.58 8.91 11.60
N ILE A 148 -13.75 7.98 12.56
CA ILE A 148 -12.68 7.10 13.04
C ILE A 148 -12.06 6.26 11.91
N PRO A 149 -12.82 5.59 11.01
CA PRO A 149 -12.22 4.83 9.92
C PRO A 149 -11.33 5.68 9.01
N SER A 150 -11.72 6.92 8.74
CA SER A 150 -10.93 7.85 7.92
C SER A 150 -9.65 8.28 8.61
N LEU A 151 -9.68 8.54 9.93
CA LEU A 151 -8.49 8.84 10.72
C LEU A 151 -7.53 7.64 10.79
N VAL A 152 -8.07 6.43 10.95
CA VAL A 152 -7.27 5.19 10.90
C VAL A 152 -6.67 4.98 9.51
N GLY A 153 -7.41 5.29 8.44
CA GLY A 153 -6.91 5.28 7.06
C GLY A 153 -5.76 6.27 6.85
N LEU A 154 -5.86 7.49 7.37
CA LEU A 154 -4.76 8.47 7.36
C LEU A 154 -3.57 7.98 8.17
N PHE A 155 -3.81 7.44 9.36
CA PHE A 155 -2.75 6.85 10.20
C PHE A 155 -2.02 5.71 9.48
N SER A 156 -2.74 4.89 8.70
CA SER A 156 -2.12 3.86 7.86
C SER A 156 -1.13 4.45 6.85
N ALA A 157 -1.47 5.59 6.22
CA ALA A 157 -0.60 6.27 5.27
C ALA A 157 0.66 6.86 5.94
N ILE A 158 0.55 7.37 7.16
CA ILE A 158 1.69 7.85 7.96
C ILE A 158 2.66 6.69 8.23
N LEU A 159 2.14 5.56 8.72
CA LEU A 159 2.94 4.38 9.02
C LEU A 159 3.57 3.76 7.75
N ALA A 160 2.84 3.77 6.63
CA ALA A 160 3.38 3.39 5.33
C ALA A 160 4.51 4.34 4.92
N GLY A 161 4.39 5.64 5.18
CA GLY A 161 5.45 6.64 4.97
C GLY A 161 6.74 6.30 5.71
N PHE A 162 6.66 5.98 7.01
CA PHE A 162 7.81 5.49 7.78
C PHE A 162 8.40 4.20 7.20
N SER A 163 7.56 3.22 6.92
CA SER A 163 7.96 1.93 6.37
C SER A 163 8.69 2.07 5.03
N TYR A 164 8.17 2.87 4.10
CA TYR A 164 8.76 3.09 2.78
C TYR A 164 10.04 3.94 2.85
N THR A 165 10.14 4.88 3.78
CA THR A 165 11.39 5.63 4.03
C THR A 165 12.50 4.69 4.49
N ILE A 166 12.19 3.73 5.36
CA ILE A 166 13.16 2.72 5.79
C ILE A 166 13.54 1.80 4.62
N ILE A 167 12.60 1.38 3.75
CA ILE A 167 12.93 0.62 2.53
C ILE A 167 13.92 1.40 1.66
N ARG A 168 13.70 2.72 1.50
CA ARG A 168 14.61 3.59 0.76
C ARG A 168 16.02 3.63 1.37
N TYR A 169 16.13 3.70 2.69
CA TYR A 169 17.39 3.61 3.41
C TYR A 169 18.10 2.26 3.23
N LEU A 170 17.32 1.17 3.17
CA LEU A 170 17.83 -0.20 2.98
C LEU A 170 18.14 -0.53 1.52
N HIS A 171 17.82 0.34 0.58
CA HIS A 171 18.10 0.12 -0.85
C HIS A 171 19.61 -0.09 -1.09
N GLY A 172 19.94 -1.15 -1.82
CA GLY A 172 21.33 -1.58 -2.05
C GLY A 172 22.00 -2.30 -0.87
N LYS A 173 21.41 -2.29 0.35
CA LYS A 173 21.91 -2.96 1.56
C LYS A 173 21.21 -4.29 1.84
N VAL A 174 19.91 -4.35 1.56
CA VAL A 174 19.05 -5.53 1.77
C VAL A 174 18.18 -5.73 0.54
N LYS A 175 18.13 -6.96 0.01
CA LYS A 175 17.29 -7.29 -1.15
C LYS A 175 15.80 -7.10 -0.83
N SER A 176 15.04 -6.73 -1.84
CA SER A 176 13.61 -6.48 -1.70
C SER A 176 12.85 -7.72 -1.22
N GLU A 177 13.23 -8.91 -1.70
CA GLU A 177 12.61 -10.19 -1.32
C GLU A 177 12.82 -10.52 0.16
N ILE A 178 13.99 -10.17 0.72
CA ILE A 178 14.28 -10.32 2.16
C ILE A 178 13.40 -9.36 2.97
N ASN A 179 13.23 -8.12 2.51
CA ASN A 179 12.33 -7.17 3.16
C ASN A 179 10.87 -7.66 3.17
N VAL A 180 10.38 -8.25 2.06
CA VAL A 180 9.04 -8.83 1.98
C VAL A 180 8.93 -10.06 2.90
N PHE A 181 9.94 -10.91 2.93
CA PHE A 181 9.99 -12.11 3.78
C PHE A 181 9.84 -11.75 5.27
N TYR A 182 10.68 -10.85 5.79
CA TYR A 182 10.62 -10.46 7.21
C TYR A 182 9.34 -9.71 7.57
N PHE A 183 8.87 -8.87 6.67
CA PHE A 183 7.58 -8.19 6.86
C PHE A 183 6.42 -9.19 6.96
N SER A 184 6.35 -10.15 6.05
CA SER A 184 5.29 -11.15 6.04
C SER A 184 5.41 -12.10 7.23
N LEU A 185 6.64 -12.51 7.59
CA LEU A 185 6.91 -13.33 8.77
C LEU A 185 6.45 -12.65 10.06
N LEU A 186 6.84 -11.39 10.29
CA LEU A 186 6.41 -10.62 11.45
C LEU A 186 4.88 -10.52 11.50
N SER A 187 4.28 -10.19 10.34
CA SER A 187 2.83 -10.06 10.25
C SER A 187 2.10 -11.36 10.59
N VAL A 188 2.57 -12.52 10.08
CA VAL A 188 2.01 -13.83 10.39
C VAL A 188 2.14 -14.15 11.89
N ILE A 189 3.33 -13.93 12.46
CA ILE A 189 3.58 -14.17 13.89
C ILE A 189 2.66 -13.31 14.76
N CYS A 190 2.49 -12.02 14.43
CA CYS A 190 1.67 -11.11 15.22
C CYS A 190 0.17 -11.37 15.04
N THR A 191 -0.28 -11.74 13.83
CA THR A 191 -1.72 -11.95 13.57
C THR A 191 -2.21 -13.33 13.99
N PHE A 192 -1.35 -14.35 14.01
CA PHE A 192 -1.74 -15.72 14.37
C PHE A 192 -2.42 -15.81 15.75
N PRO A 193 -1.83 -15.30 16.87
CA PRO A 193 -2.50 -15.35 18.16
C PRO A 193 -3.79 -14.52 18.19
N LEU A 194 -3.81 -13.35 17.55
CA LEU A 194 -5.01 -12.50 17.48
C LEU A 194 -6.14 -13.17 16.69
N MET A 195 -5.79 -13.87 15.60
CA MET A 195 -6.74 -14.68 14.83
C MET A 195 -7.29 -15.82 15.69
N MET A 196 -6.43 -16.55 16.45
CA MET A 196 -6.86 -17.67 17.28
C MET A 196 -7.82 -17.27 18.40
N MET A 197 -7.68 -16.04 18.95
CA MET A 197 -8.58 -15.54 19.99
C MET A 197 -10.01 -15.31 19.49
N ASN A 198 -10.18 -14.94 18.23
CA ASN A 198 -11.47 -14.57 17.63
C ASN A 198 -11.66 -15.30 16.28
N PHE A 199 -11.23 -16.55 16.19
CA PHE A 199 -11.29 -17.31 14.95
C PHE A 199 -12.74 -17.56 14.52
N VAL A 200 -13.06 -17.14 13.32
CA VAL A 200 -14.35 -17.38 12.67
C VAL A 200 -14.15 -18.43 11.59
N LYS A 201 -14.62 -19.66 11.81
CA LYS A 201 -14.48 -20.73 10.81
C LYS A 201 -15.03 -20.29 9.45
N PRO A 202 -14.18 -20.12 8.41
CA PRO A 202 -14.64 -19.71 7.11
C PRO A 202 -15.33 -20.85 6.38
N ASN A 203 -16.35 -20.56 5.59
CA ASN A 203 -16.92 -21.51 4.66
C ASN A 203 -16.03 -21.65 3.39
N LEU A 204 -16.36 -22.57 2.48
CA LEU A 204 -15.53 -22.86 1.30
C LEU A 204 -15.33 -21.62 0.39
N PHE A 205 -16.36 -20.81 0.21
CA PHE A 205 -16.27 -19.57 -0.56
C PHE A 205 -15.35 -18.55 0.13
N GLU A 206 -15.50 -18.39 1.45
CA GLU A 206 -14.65 -17.48 2.24
C GLU A 206 -13.19 -17.93 2.24
N VAL A 207 -12.91 -19.24 2.32
CA VAL A 207 -11.54 -19.78 2.18
C VAL A 207 -10.96 -19.43 0.80
N PHE A 208 -11.73 -19.61 -0.27
CA PHE A 208 -11.31 -19.20 -1.61
C PHE A 208 -11.00 -17.70 -1.68
N MET A 209 -11.87 -16.86 -1.13
CA MET A 209 -11.69 -15.42 -1.08
C MET A 209 -10.49 -15.00 -0.22
N LEU A 210 -10.23 -15.68 0.91
CA LEU A 210 -9.07 -15.42 1.76
C LEU A 210 -7.75 -15.76 1.05
N ILE A 211 -7.68 -16.92 0.39
CA ILE A 211 -6.44 -17.38 -0.24
C ILE A 211 -6.23 -16.69 -1.59
N VAL A 212 -7.21 -16.75 -2.49
CA VAL A 212 -7.08 -16.24 -3.86
C VAL A 212 -7.43 -14.75 -3.91
N GLY A 213 -8.60 -14.37 -3.40
CA GLY A 213 -9.09 -13.00 -3.43
C GLY A 213 -8.18 -12.04 -2.66
N ILE A 214 -7.75 -12.39 -1.46
CA ILE A 214 -6.87 -11.55 -0.65
C ILE A 214 -5.40 -11.94 -0.84
N GLY A 215 -5.03 -13.19 -0.59
CA GLY A 215 -3.64 -13.61 -0.53
C GLY A 215 -2.92 -13.50 -1.88
N VAL A 216 -3.42 -14.18 -2.91
CA VAL A 216 -2.80 -14.18 -4.25
C VAL A 216 -2.87 -12.80 -4.89
N SER A 217 -4.02 -12.11 -4.77
CA SER A 217 -4.18 -10.76 -5.33
C SER A 217 -3.26 -9.74 -4.66
N ALA A 218 -3.07 -9.82 -3.33
CA ALA A 218 -2.10 -9.00 -2.62
C ALA A 218 -0.66 -9.31 -3.03
N ALA A 219 -0.32 -10.58 -3.22
CA ALA A 219 1.00 -10.98 -3.72
C ALA A 219 1.23 -10.45 -5.14
N MET A 220 0.25 -10.59 -6.03
CA MET A 220 0.29 -10.00 -7.38
C MET A 220 0.51 -8.48 -7.31
N GLY A 221 -0.21 -7.78 -6.42
CA GLY A 221 -0.03 -6.36 -6.17
C GLY A 221 1.37 -6.02 -5.69
N GLN A 222 1.88 -6.74 -4.71
CA GLN A 222 3.19 -6.51 -4.09
C GLN A 222 4.34 -6.78 -5.06
N PHE A 223 4.32 -7.92 -5.75
CA PHE A 223 5.37 -8.27 -6.71
C PHE A 223 5.29 -7.39 -7.96
N GLY A 224 4.07 -7.08 -8.44
CA GLY A 224 3.88 -6.13 -9.53
C GLY A 224 4.51 -4.77 -9.24
N LEU A 225 4.31 -4.23 -8.03
CA LEU A 225 4.92 -2.99 -7.57
C LEU A 225 6.46 -3.09 -7.55
N THR A 226 6.98 -4.20 -7.01
CA THR A 226 8.42 -4.43 -6.92
C THR A 226 9.06 -4.50 -8.31
N TYR A 227 8.49 -5.27 -9.23
CA TYR A 227 8.99 -5.36 -10.60
C TYR A 227 8.83 -4.04 -11.38
N ALA A 228 7.75 -3.28 -11.16
CA ALA A 228 7.59 -1.98 -11.77
C ALA A 228 8.80 -1.06 -11.45
N TYR A 229 9.22 -1.04 -10.19
CA TYR A 229 10.37 -0.24 -9.75
C TYR A 229 11.73 -0.85 -10.10
N THR A 230 11.78 -2.12 -10.45
CA THR A 230 13.00 -2.77 -10.97
C THR A 230 13.25 -2.37 -12.43
N PHE A 231 12.19 -2.29 -13.25
CA PHE A 231 12.32 -1.98 -14.68
C PHE A 231 12.40 -0.48 -14.97
N ALA A 232 11.82 0.39 -14.12
CA ALA A 232 11.84 1.80 -14.37
C ALA A 232 11.90 2.62 -13.07
N PRO A 233 12.51 3.82 -13.10
CA PRO A 233 12.57 4.72 -11.95
C PRO A 233 11.17 5.05 -11.39
N ALA A 234 11.07 5.20 -10.07
CA ALA A 234 9.81 5.57 -9.43
C ALA A 234 9.22 6.87 -9.98
N SER A 235 10.08 7.82 -10.40
CA SER A 235 9.66 9.07 -11.06
C SER A 235 8.91 8.86 -12.38
N GLU A 236 9.03 7.70 -13.01
CA GLU A 236 8.36 7.39 -14.28
C GLU A 236 7.11 6.51 -14.15
N VAL A 237 7.06 5.67 -13.12
CA VAL A 237 5.98 4.67 -13.01
C VAL A 237 5.03 4.90 -11.83
N SER A 238 5.42 5.67 -10.81
CA SER A 238 4.59 5.88 -9.61
C SER A 238 3.25 6.54 -9.89
N ILE A 239 3.14 7.37 -10.93
CA ILE A 239 1.89 8.03 -11.30
C ILE A 239 0.79 7.02 -11.64
N TYR A 240 1.15 5.89 -12.27
CA TYR A 240 0.19 4.85 -12.64
C TYR A 240 -0.40 4.13 -11.41
N ASN A 241 0.25 4.22 -10.25
CA ASN A 241 -0.28 3.66 -9.00
C ASN A 241 -1.54 4.39 -8.51
N TYR A 242 -1.75 5.65 -8.92
CA TYR A 242 -2.96 6.40 -8.57
C TYR A 242 -4.20 5.92 -9.35
N VAL A 243 -4.02 5.13 -10.42
CA VAL A 243 -5.11 4.47 -11.17
C VAL A 243 -5.95 3.59 -10.22
N ILE A 244 -5.39 3.12 -9.09
CA ILE A 244 -6.15 2.36 -8.10
C ILE A 244 -7.35 3.15 -7.55
N ILE A 245 -7.28 4.47 -7.45
CA ILE A 245 -8.41 5.29 -6.99
C ILE A 245 -9.56 5.15 -7.99
N ILE A 246 -9.25 5.26 -9.28
CA ILE A 246 -10.26 5.16 -10.36
C ILE A 246 -10.84 3.75 -10.42
N THR A 247 -9.99 2.71 -10.38
CA THR A 247 -10.45 1.31 -10.40
C THR A 247 -11.28 0.98 -9.16
N SER A 248 -10.93 1.54 -8.00
CA SER A 248 -11.70 1.36 -6.77
C SER A 248 -13.07 2.03 -6.86
N MET A 249 -13.16 3.27 -7.35
CA MET A 249 -14.45 3.95 -7.57
C MET A 249 -15.35 3.15 -8.53
N LEU A 250 -14.77 2.64 -9.62
CA LEU A 250 -15.51 1.83 -10.58
C LEU A 250 -16.04 0.54 -9.95
N MET A 251 -15.22 -0.16 -9.15
CA MET A 251 -15.62 -1.38 -8.47
C MET A 251 -16.60 -1.13 -7.33
N ASP A 252 -16.44 -0.04 -6.58
CA ASP A 252 -17.41 0.39 -5.56
C ASP A 252 -18.79 0.61 -6.19
N TYR A 253 -18.85 1.25 -7.37
CA TYR A 253 -20.11 1.47 -8.09
C TYR A 253 -20.71 0.17 -8.63
N ILE A 254 -19.91 -0.64 -9.35
CA ILE A 254 -20.40 -1.85 -10.04
C ILE A 254 -20.80 -2.95 -9.04
N LEU A 255 -20.00 -3.18 -7.99
CA LEU A 255 -20.16 -4.35 -7.12
C LEU A 255 -20.90 -4.03 -5.82
N PHE A 256 -20.80 -2.80 -5.32
CA PHE A 256 -21.36 -2.43 -4.02
C PHE A 256 -22.42 -1.34 -4.13
N SER A 257 -22.70 -0.82 -5.35
CA SER A 257 -23.64 0.29 -5.60
C SER A 257 -23.37 1.51 -4.71
N THR A 258 -22.10 1.72 -4.35
CA THR A 258 -21.63 2.83 -3.52
C THR A 258 -20.80 3.80 -4.36
N ILE A 259 -21.00 5.10 -4.13
CA ILE A 259 -20.24 6.17 -4.80
C ILE A 259 -19.69 7.07 -3.69
N PRO A 260 -18.41 7.48 -3.76
CA PRO A 260 -17.89 8.51 -2.88
C PRO A 260 -18.75 9.77 -2.99
N ASP A 261 -18.99 10.44 -1.90
CA ASP A 261 -19.74 11.70 -1.95
C ASP A 261 -18.95 12.83 -2.63
N LEU A 262 -19.60 13.96 -2.83
CA LEU A 262 -19.01 15.11 -3.54
C LEU A 262 -17.71 15.58 -2.89
N PHE A 263 -17.60 15.60 -1.56
CA PHE A 263 -16.38 16.03 -0.87
C PHE A 263 -15.23 15.03 -1.10
N SER A 264 -15.48 13.74 -0.97
CA SER A 264 -14.49 12.69 -1.29
C SER A 264 -14.08 12.75 -2.75
N PHE A 265 -15.01 13.03 -3.68
CA PHE A 265 -14.70 13.20 -5.09
C PHE A 265 -13.75 14.40 -5.32
N ILE A 266 -14.03 15.56 -4.70
CA ILE A 266 -13.17 16.75 -4.75
C ILE A 266 -11.78 16.44 -4.18
N GLY A 267 -11.71 15.78 -3.01
CA GLY A 267 -10.45 15.37 -2.40
C GLY A 267 -9.64 14.44 -3.30
N GLY A 268 -10.28 13.42 -3.88
CA GLY A 268 -9.65 12.51 -4.84
C GLY A 268 -9.14 13.21 -6.10
N PHE A 269 -9.90 14.16 -6.63
CA PHE A 269 -9.48 14.97 -7.77
C PHE A 269 -8.24 15.81 -7.45
N ILE A 270 -8.19 16.47 -6.28
CA ILE A 270 -7.02 17.23 -5.83
C ILE A 270 -5.81 16.29 -5.67
N ILE A 271 -5.97 15.11 -5.08
CA ILE A 271 -4.89 14.12 -4.90
C ILE A 271 -4.31 13.74 -6.27
N ILE A 272 -5.16 13.35 -7.22
CA ILE A 272 -4.72 12.88 -8.56
C ILE A 272 -4.04 14.03 -9.32
N THR A 273 -4.64 15.20 -9.37
CA THR A 273 -4.07 16.36 -10.11
C THR A 273 -2.75 16.82 -9.52
N THR A 274 -2.64 16.86 -8.18
CA THR A 274 -1.39 17.19 -7.49
C THR A 274 -0.32 16.11 -7.73
N ALA A 275 -0.68 14.84 -7.74
CA ALA A 275 0.25 13.76 -8.07
C ALA A 275 0.80 13.88 -9.50
N ILE A 276 -0.07 14.18 -10.46
CA ILE A 276 0.33 14.45 -11.86
C ILE A 276 1.28 15.65 -11.93
N TYR A 277 0.94 16.75 -11.25
CA TYR A 277 1.78 17.94 -11.21
C TYR A 277 3.18 17.65 -10.65
N LEU A 278 3.27 16.97 -9.51
CA LEU A 278 4.54 16.59 -8.90
C LEU A 278 5.34 15.61 -9.78
N TYR A 279 4.67 14.67 -10.43
CA TYR A 279 5.30 13.76 -11.38
C TYR A 279 5.96 14.51 -12.55
N LEU A 280 5.21 15.41 -13.19
CA LEU A 280 5.73 16.21 -14.31
C LEU A 280 6.88 17.13 -13.87
N HIS A 281 6.80 17.67 -12.65
CA HIS A 281 7.87 18.51 -12.11
C HIS A 281 9.14 17.71 -11.85
N ASN A 282 9.02 16.53 -11.22
CA ASN A 282 10.19 15.68 -10.93
C ASN A 282 10.84 15.14 -12.19
N LYS A 283 10.05 14.82 -13.24
CA LYS A 283 10.56 14.37 -14.52
C LYS A 283 11.48 15.41 -15.17
N LYS A 284 11.05 16.69 -15.18
CA LYS A 284 11.86 17.81 -15.73
C LYS A 284 13.18 18.07 -15.00
N LYS A 285 13.36 17.54 -13.79
CA LYS A 285 14.62 17.65 -13.03
C LYS A 285 15.62 16.53 -13.35
N THR A 286 15.13 15.44 -13.90
CA THR A 286 15.94 14.26 -14.19
C THR A 286 16.40 14.23 -15.66
N GLU A 287 15.73 15.01 -16.53
CA GLU A 287 16.16 15.36 -17.87
C GLU A 287 17.09 16.59 -17.84
#